data_80f9a713b671c2e261899074e99ca249
#
_entry.id   80f9a713b671c2e261899074e99ca249
#
_cell.length_a   1.000
_cell.length_b   1.000
_cell.length_c   1.000
_cell.angle_alpha   90.00
_cell.angle_beta   90.00
_cell.angle_gamma   90.00
#
_symmetry.space_group_name_H-M   'P 1'
#
loop_
_entity.id
_entity.type
_entity.pdbx_description
1 polymer ?
#
loop_
_entity_poly.entity_id
_entity_poly.type
_entity_poly.pdbx_seq_one_letter_code
_entity_poly.pdbx_strand_id
1 'polypeptide(L)' 'MRLEVFCEDRLGLTRELLDLLVSRSIDLRGIEIDPIGRIYLNFSQLDFDTFRALMAEIRRIAGVTDVRTVSFMPSER' A
#
# COMPACT_ATOMS: atom_id res chain seq x y z
N MET A 1 6.84 8.28 -1.22
CA MET A 1 5.66 7.74 -1.89
C MET A 1 4.91 6.85 -0.94
N ARG A 2 3.62 7.06 -0.83
CA ARG A 2 2.84 6.39 0.21
C ARG A 2 1.47 5.98 -0.33
N LEU A 3 1.07 4.75 0.00
CA LEU A 3 -0.26 4.25 -0.31
C LEU A 3 -1.06 4.05 0.97
N GLU A 4 -2.32 4.37 0.89
CA GLU A 4 -3.27 4.11 1.96
C GLU A 4 -4.19 2.99 1.48
N VAL A 5 -4.17 1.86 2.18
CA VAL A 5 -4.98 0.70 1.82
C VAL A 5 -6.12 0.58 2.82
N PHE A 6 -7.33 0.72 2.33
CA PHE A 6 -8.53 0.55 3.15
C PHE A 6 -8.94 -0.90 3.05
N CYS A 7 -9.10 -1.55 4.17
CA CYS A 7 -9.38 -2.98 4.17
C CYS A 7 -10.25 -3.37 5.34
N GLU A 8 -10.94 -4.50 5.15
CA GLU A 8 -11.63 -5.16 6.24
C GLU A 8 -10.60 -5.90 7.08
N ASP A 9 -10.89 -6.02 8.36
CA ASP A 9 -10.03 -6.77 9.27
C ASP A 9 -10.11 -8.25 8.87
N ARG A 10 -9.08 -8.71 8.18
CA ARG A 10 -9.02 -10.07 7.68
C ARG A 10 -7.67 -10.68 8.01
N LEU A 11 -7.72 -11.84 8.62
CA LEU A 11 -6.50 -12.54 8.99
C LEU A 11 -5.66 -12.84 7.75
N GLY A 12 -4.40 -12.51 7.82
CA GLY A 12 -3.48 -12.79 6.73
C GLY A 12 -3.39 -11.71 5.66
N LEU A 13 -4.21 -10.66 5.75
CA LEU A 13 -4.20 -9.62 4.73
C LEU A 13 -2.85 -8.91 4.64
N THR A 14 -2.28 -8.56 5.78
CA THR A 14 -0.98 -7.91 5.82
C THR A 14 0.08 -8.78 5.16
N ARG A 15 0.03 -10.07 5.42
CA ARG A 15 0.99 -11.00 4.83
C ARG A 15 0.82 -11.07 3.32
N GLU A 16 -0.41 -11.07 2.84
CA GLU A 16 -0.64 -11.10 1.39
C GLU A 16 -0.08 -9.84 0.73
N LEU A 17 -0.25 -8.70 1.37
CA LEU A 17 0.33 -7.45 0.86
C LEU A 17 1.85 -7.55 0.79
N LEU A 18 2.48 -8.03 1.85
CA LEU A 18 3.93 -8.16 1.88
C LEU A 18 4.41 -9.17 0.84
N ASP A 19 3.72 -10.29 0.70
CA ASP A 19 4.07 -11.30 -0.30
C ASP A 19 4.01 -10.73 -1.71
N LEU A 20 2.99 -9.92 -1.99
CA LEU A 20 2.86 -9.26 -3.28
C LEU A 20 4.06 -8.35 -3.55
N LEU A 21 4.44 -7.53 -2.58
CA LEU A 21 5.56 -6.62 -2.73
C LEU A 21 6.87 -7.38 -2.95
N VAL A 22 7.07 -8.47 -2.21
CA VAL A 22 8.25 -9.30 -2.36
C VAL A 22 8.27 -9.92 -3.77
N SER A 23 7.14 -10.42 -4.24
CA SER A 23 7.07 -11.07 -5.54
C SER A 23 7.37 -10.09 -6.68
N ARG A 24 7.14 -8.80 -6.45
CA ARG A 24 7.44 -7.76 -7.45
C ARG A 24 8.77 -7.08 -7.21
N SER A 25 9.53 -7.54 -6.23
CA SER A 25 10.82 -6.96 -5.86
C SER A 25 10.71 -5.47 -5.55
N ILE A 26 9.62 -5.09 -4.91
CA ILE A 26 9.38 -3.69 -4.54
C ILE A 26 9.94 -3.45 -3.15
N ASP A 27 10.73 -2.39 -3.04
CA ASP A 27 11.38 -2.04 -1.78
C ASP A 27 10.44 -1.21 -0.92
N LEU A 28 10.02 -1.80 0.19
CA LEU A 28 9.12 -1.15 1.13
C LEU A 28 9.94 -0.51 2.24
N ARG A 29 9.75 0.79 2.43
CA ARG A 29 10.47 1.53 3.46
C ARG A 29 9.82 1.41 4.82
N GLY A 30 8.54 1.21 4.86
CA GLY A 30 7.85 1.06 6.12
C GLY A 30 6.39 0.70 5.92
N ILE A 31 5.80 0.14 6.96
CA ILE A 31 4.39 -0.19 6.99
C ILE A 31 3.83 0.27 8.32
N GLU A 32 2.65 0.89 8.28
CA GLU A 32 1.95 1.33 9.48
C GLU A 32 0.55 0.78 9.43
N ILE A 33 0.07 0.30 10.55
CA ILE A 33 -1.29 -0.25 10.64
C ILE A 33 -2.07 0.60 11.64
N ASP A 34 -3.15 1.16 11.14
CA ASP A 34 -4.04 2.00 11.93
C ASP A 34 -5.02 1.10 12.67
N PRO A 35 -5.34 1.36 13.93
CA PRO A 35 -6.33 0.55 14.66
C PRO A 35 -7.69 0.46 14.00
N ILE A 36 -8.03 1.41 13.14
CA ILE A 36 -9.34 1.39 12.47
C ILE A 36 -9.31 0.62 11.14
N GLY A 37 -8.20 -0.07 10.84
CA GLY A 37 -8.18 -0.98 9.71
C GLY A 37 -7.56 -0.42 8.44
N ARG A 38 -6.76 0.62 8.54
CA ARG A 38 -6.02 1.14 7.39
C ARG A 38 -4.58 0.70 7.46
N ILE A 39 -4.02 0.41 6.30
CA ILE A 39 -2.61 0.04 6.20
C ILE A 39 -1.93 1.08 5.32
N TYR A 40 -0.85 1.64 5.82
CA TYR A 40 -0.06 2.61 5.06
C TYR A 40 1.23 1.95 4.62
N LEU A 41 1.50 2.00 3.32
CA LEU A 41 2.71 1.44 2.75
C LEU A 41 3.58 2.59 2.27
N ASN A 42 4.81 2.65 2.77
CA ASN A 42 5.75 3.69 2.40
C ASN A 42 6.84 3.10 1.53
N PHE A 43 7.05 3.71 0.37
CA PHE A 43 8.03 3.25 -0.61
C PHE A 43 9.10 4.31 -0.82
N SER A 44 10.29 3.88 -1.24
CA SER A 44 11.35 4.83 -1.54
C SER A 44 11.03 5.58 -2.83
N GLN A 45 10.99 4.89 -3.94
CA GLN A 45 10.60 5.47 -5.21
C GLN A 45 10.19 4.36 -6.14
N LEU A 46 9.11 4.60 -6.89
CA LEU A 46 8.64 3.68 -7.91
C LEU A 46 8.35 4.48 -9.16
N ASP A 47 8.61 3.90 -10.32
CA ASP A 47 8.18 4.53 -11.54
C ASP A 47 6.65 4.47 -11.62
N PHE A 48 6.09 5.36 -12.41
CA PHE A 48 4.65 5.55 -12.47
C PHE A 48 3.92 4.27 -12.89
N ASP A 49 4.43 3.59 -13.89
CA ASP A 49 3.78 2.37 -14.39
C ASP A 49 3.78 1.26 -13.36
N THR A 50 4.88 1.07 -12.65
CA THR A 50 4.97 0.07 -11.59
C THR A 50 4.00 0.42 -10.48
N PHE A 51 3.91 1.69 -10.12
CA PHE A 51 3.03 2.15 -9.06
C PHE A 51 1.57 1.88 -9.41
N ARG A 52 1.16 2.19 -10.64
CA ARG A 52 -0.21 1.95 -11.09
C ARG A 52 -0.54 0.47 -11.10
N ALA A 53 0.38 -0.36 -11.60
CA ALA A 53 0.17 -1.79 -11.63
C ALA A 53 0.03 -2.35 -10.22
N LEU A 54 0.85 -1.85 -9.29
CA LEU A 54 0.78 -2.28 -7.91
C LEU A 54 -0.57 -1.94 -7.28
N MET A 55 -1.06 -0.73 -7.51
CA MET A 55 -2.36 -0.34 -6.99
C MET A 55 -3.47 -1.25 -7.50
N ALA A 56 -3.43 -1.58 -8.79
CA ALA A 56 -4.44 -2.44 -9.39
C ALA A 56 -4.41 -3.84 -8.77
N GLU A 57 -3.22 -4.36 -8.50
CA GLU A 57 -3.09 -5.67 -7.89
C GLU A 57 -3.53 -5.69 -6.44
N ILE A 58 -3.20 -4.64 -5.71
CA ILE A 58 -3.64 -4.55 -4.31
C ILE A 58 -5.16 -4.54 -4.23
N ARG A 59 -5.82 -3.83 -5.16
CA ARG A 59 -7.28 -3.78 -5.18
C ARG A 59 -7.92 -5.15 -5.41
N ARG A 60 -7.19 -6.08 -5.97
CA ARG A 60 -7.71 -7.43 -6.23
C ARG A 60 -7.62 -8.35 -5.03
N ILE A 61 -6.90 -7.95 -4.00
CA ILE A 61 -6.77 -8.78 -2.81
C ILE A 61 -8.09 -8.78 -2.07
N ALA A 62 -8.57 -9.97 -1.72
CA ALA A 62 -9.82 -10.08 -0.97
C ALA A 62 -9.71 -9.35 0.36
N GLY A 63 -10.71 -8.56 0.69
CA GLY A 63 -10.70 -7.76 1.91
C GLY A 63 -10.24 -6.33 1.73
N VAL A 64 -9.61 -6.02 0.60
CA VAL A 64 -9.25 -4.63 0.29
C VAL A 64 -10.46 -3.94 -0.31
N THR A 65 -10.85 -2.82 0.29
CA THR A 65 -12.03 -2.07 -0.17
C THR A 65 -11.65 -0.87 -1.00
N ASP A 66 -10.46 -0.31 -0.79
CA ASP A 66 -9.99 0.82 -1.59
C ASP A 66 -8.50 0.99 -1.43
N VAL A 67 -7.87 1.65 -2.38
CA VAL A 67 -6.45 1.99 -2.34
C VAL A 67 -6.32 3.43 -2.82
N ARG A 68 -5.63 4.25 -2.05
CA ARG A 68 -5.44 5.66 -2.40
C ARG A 68 -3.98 6.05 -2.27
N THR A 69 -3.58 6.99 -3.11
CA THR A 69 -2.27 7.60 -2.95
C THR A 69 -2.36 8.69 -1.90
N VAL A 70 -1.33 8.77 -1.07
CA VAL A 70 -1.24 9.85 -0.09
C VAL A 70 -0.17 10.80 -0.59
N SER A 71 -0.59 11.99 -0.98
CA SER A 71 0.34 13.05 -1.36
C SER A 71 0.88 13.67 -0.11
N PHE A 72 2.17 13.63 0.04
CA PHE A 72 2.82 14.33 1.12
C PHE A 72 3.37 15.64 0.60
N MET A 73 2.77 16.72 1.01
CA MET A 73 3.25 18.07 0.66
C MET A 73 3.91 18.64 1.88
N PRO A 74 5.22 18.64 1.92
CA PRO A 74 5.90 19.30 3.02
C PRO A 74 5.61 20.77 2.92
N SER A 75 5.11 21.41 3.58
CA SER A 75 4.60 22.62 3.46
C SER A 75 4.90 23.76 2.81
N GLU A 76 4.83 23.56 2.62
CA GLU A 76 4.75 24.22 2.14
C GLU A 76 4.74 25.12 2.52
N ARG A 77 4.88 25.14 2.83
CA ARG A 77 4.75 25.84 3.00
C ARG A 77 4.82 26.23 3.35
#